data_19e4eb1a845aa7816b431736581d711d
#
_entry.id   19e4eb1a845aa7816b431736581d711d
#
_cell.length_a   1.000
_cell.length_b   1.000
_cell.length_c   1.000
_cell.angle_alpha   90.00
_cell.angle_beta   90.00
_cell.angle_gamma   90.00
#
_symmetry.space_group_name_H-M   'P 1'
#
loop_
_entity.id
_entity.type
_entity.pdbx_description
1 polymer ?
#
loop_
_entity_poly.entity_id
_entity_poly.type
_entity_poly.pdbx_seq_one_letter_code
_entity_poly.pdbx_strand_id
1 'polypeptide(L)'
;ITSKTRAIMPVHLYGQPAQMNPILALANESDLFVIEDAAQAHGALYHGKRVGSFGDAAGFSFYPGKNLGALGDAGAVTTSSTATARTVEMLGNYGSFEKYVHVLQGNNSRLDELQAAFLLFPEDLPVSPEYLQNVVRNLQITAFHFHQESRSLLS
;
A
#
# COMPACT_ATOMS: atom_id res chain seq x y z
N ILE A 1 -15.88 21.20 4.68
CA ILE A 1 -14.66 21.28 5.50
C ILE A 1 -14.93 22.22 6.68
N THR A 2 -14.46 21.83 7.87
CA THR A 2 -14.54 22.60 9.11
C THR A 2 -13.17 22.66 9.78
N SER A 3 -13.01 23.44 10.85
CA SER A 3 -11.78 23.48 11.64
C SER A 3 -11.40 22.12 12.29
N LYS A 4 -12.29 21.14 12.28
CA LYS A 4 -12.05 19.79 12.78
C LYS A 4 -11.63 18.81 11.67
N THR A 5 -11.82 19.15 10.41
CA THR A 5 -11.41 18.30 9.28
C THR A 5 -9.88 18.18 9.25
N ARG A 6 -9.35 16.99 9.08
CA ARG A 6 -7.90 16.72 9.04
C ARG A 6 -7.45 16.00 7.79
N ALA A 7 -8.35 15.26 7.15
CA ALA A 7 -8.02 14.51 5.95
C ALA A 7 -9.22 14.38 5.02
N ILE A 8 -8.95 14.10 3.75
CA ILE A 8 -9.91 13.67 2.75
C ILE A 8 -9.54 12.24 2.38
N MET A 9 -10.54 11.35 2.34
CA MET A 9 -10.35 9.96 1.92
C MET A 9 -11.15 9.68 0.65
N PRO A 10 -10.56 9.88 -0.55
CA PRO A 10 -11.19 9.47 -1.80
C PRO A 10 -11.18 7.94 -1.93
N VAL A 11 -12.28 7.39 -2.43
CA VAL A 11 -12.41 5.96 -2.71
C VAL A 11 -12.40 5.74 -4.21
N HIS A 12 -11.49 4.87 -4.68
CA HIS A 12 -11.40 4.43 -6.08
C HIS A 12 -12.27 3.20 -6.29
N LEU A 13 -13.58 3.43 -6.30
CA LEU A 13 -14.57 2.36 -6.28
C LEU A 13 -14.59 1.58 -7.61
N TYR A 14 -14.61 0.25 -7.53
CA TYR A 14 -14.64 -0.67 -8.68
C TYR A 14 -13.51 -0.44 -9.72
N GLY A 15 -12.35 0.02 -9.27
CA GLY A 15 -11.23 0.34 -10.16
C GLY A 15 -11.38 1.68 -10.90
N GLN A 16 -12.44 2.44 -10.64
CA GLN A 16 -12.66 3.77 -11.19
C GLN A 16 -11.98 4.81 -10.28
N PRO A 17 -10.91 5.48 -10.72
CA PRO A 17 -10.28 6.51 -9.91
C PRO A 17 -11.22 7.68 -9.60
N ALA A 18 -11.19 8.17 -8.37
CA ALA A 18 -11.82 9.42 -8.01
C ALA A 18 -11.19 10.59 -8.79
N GLN A 19 -11.88 11.72 -8.89
CA GLN A 19 -11.36 12.93 -9.54
C GLN A 19 -10.27 13.56 -8.67
N MET A 20 -9.03 13.06 -8.79
CA MET A 20 -7.94 13.42 -7.88
C MET A 20 -7.50 14.87 -7.98
N ASN A 21 -7.48 15.47 -9.18
CA ASN A 21 -7.02 16.85 -9.35
C ASN A 21 -7.80 17.85 -8.48
N PRO A 22 -9.14 17.91 -8.49
CA PRO A 22 -9.88 18.81 -7.62
C PRO A 22 -9.77 18.46 -6.14
N ILE A 23 -9.64 17.16 -5.79
CA ILE A 23 -9.46 16.71 -4.41
C ILE A 23 -8.12 17.21 -3.85
N LEU A 24 -7.05 17.05 -4.63
CA LEU A 24 -5.71 17.50 -4.23
C LEU A 24 -5.62 19.02 -4.12
N ALA A 25 -6.26 19.75 -5.06
CA ALA A 25 -6.34 21.21 -4.98
C ALA A 25 -7.02 21.66 -3.67
N LEU A 26 -8.20 21.10 -3.37
CA LEU A 26 -8.94 21.40 -2.15
C LEU A 26 -8.18 21.02 -0.87
N ALA A 27 -7.50 19.88 -0.88
CA ALA A 27 -6.68 19.45 0.26
C ALA A 27 -5.53 20.41 0.51
N ASN A 28 -4.83 20.83 -0.56
CA ASN A 28 -3.73 21.78 -0.46
C ASN A 28 -4.20 23.17 0.03
N GLU A 29 -5.34 23.68 -0.47
CA GLU A 29 -5.93 24.95 -0.03
C GLU A 29 -6.34 24.94 1.45
N SER A 30 -6.70 23.77 1.98
CA SER A 30 -7.23 23.60 3.33
C SER A 30 -6.24 22.96 4.31
N ASP A 31 -5.00 22.73 3.92
CA ASP A 31 -3.96 22.02 4.70
C ASP A 31 -4.46 20.68 5.25
N LEU A 32 -5.02 19.84 4.37
CA LEU A 32 -5.58 18.52 4.70
C LEU A 32 -4.73 17.40 4.11
N PHE A 33 -4.61 16.31 4.86
CA PHE A 33 -4.06 15.07 4.34
C PHE A 33 -5.02 14.42 3.32
N VAL A 34 -4.44 13.71 2.34
CA VAL A 34 -5.19 12.88 1.39
C VAL A 34 -4.77 11.43 1.59
N ILE A 35 -5.74 10.58 1.95
CA ILE A 35 -5.53 9.14 2.14
C ILE A 35 -6.40 8.41 1.13
N GLU A 36 -5.77 7.80 0.12
CA GLU A 36 -6.50 7.09 -0.94
C GLU A 36 -7.00 5.73 -0.42
N ASP A 37 -8.29 5.43 -0.58
CA ASP A 37 -8.80 4.07 -0.50
C ASP A 37 -8.71 3.44 -1.89
N ALA A 38 -7.66 2.65 -2.11
CA ALA A 38 -7.38 1.94 -3.34
C ALA A 38 -7.69 0.42 -3.24
N ALA A 39 -8.48 0.02 -2.24
CA ALA A 39 -8.80 -1.39 -1.96
C ALA A 39 -9.44 -2.14 -3.12
N GLN A 40 -9.98 -1.46 -4.13
CA GLN A 40 -10.61 -2.03 -5.33
C GLN A 40 -9.96 -1.54 -6.64
N ALA A 41 -8.80 -0.90 -6.58
CA ALA A 41 -8.25 -0.17 -7.72
C ALA A 41 -6.77 -0.49 -8.00
N HIS A 42 -6.38 -1.77 -7.81
CA HIS A 42 -5.03 -2.25 -8.11
C HIS A 42 -4.69 -1.97 -9.58
N GLY A 43 -3.60 -1.23 -9.82
CA GLY A 43 -3.14 -0.90 -11.16
C GLY A 43 -3.95 0.17 -11.90
N ALA A 44 -5.05 0.68 -11.34
CA ALA A 44 -5.85 1.73 -11.97
C ALA A 44 -5.04 3.01 -12.20
N LEU A 45 -5.34 3.70 -13.28
CA LEU A 45 -4.63 4.91 -13.70
C LEU A 45 -5.56 6.12 -13.73
N TYR A 46 -5.10 7.23 -13.19
CA TYR A 46 -5.72 8.54 -13.33
C TYR A 46 -4.73 9.47 -14.06
N HIS A 47 -5.08 9.90 -15.28
CA HIS A 47 -4.19 10.67 -16.16
C HIS A 47 -2.79 10.05 -16.32
N GLY A 48 -2.72 8.73 -16.51
CA GLY A 48 -1.46 8.01 -16.72
C GLY A 48 -0.62 7.73 -15.47
N LYS A 49 -1.06 8.19 -14.28
CA LYS A 49 -0.40 7.93 -13.00
C LYS A 49 -1.22 6.93 -12.18
N ARG A 50 -0.56 5.96 -11.54
CA ARG A 50 -1.24 4.92 -10.74
C ARG A 50 -1.92 5.51 -9.51
N VAL A 51 -3.14 5.05 -9.19
CA VAL A 51 -3.76 5.31 -7.89
C VAL A 51 -2.88 4.74 -6.77
N GLY A 52 -2.98 5.31 -5.58
CA GLY A 52 -2.09 4.98 -4.46
C GLY A 52 -0.78 5.75 -4.46
N SER A 53 -0.62 6.72 -5.39
CA SER A 53 0.57 7.57 -5.48
C SER A 53 0.26 9.06 -5.52
N PHE A 54 -1.00 9.45 -5.31
CA PHE A 54 -1.44 10.85 -5.38
C PHE A 54 -1.45 11.52 -4.03
N GLY A 55 -1.97 10.83 -3.00
CA GLY A 55 -2.12 11.35 -1.65
C GLY A 55 -0.86 11.14 -0.79
N ASP A 56 -1.00 11.45 0.49
CA ASP A 56 0.05 11.25 1.50
C ASP A 56 0.27 9.77 1.81
N ALA A 57 -0.81 8.98 1.70
CA ALA A 57 -0.79 7.52 1.81
C ALA A 57 -1.97 6.92 1.05
N ALA A 58 -1.88 5.62 0.76
CA ALA A 58 -3.01 4.86 0.24
C ALA A 58 -3.06 3.45 0.85
N GLY A 59 -4.29 2.93 1.04
CA GLY A 59 -4.56 1.58 1.49
C GLY A 59 -5.01 0.69 0.34
N PHE A 60 -4.41 -0.50 0.24
CA PHE A 60 -4.79 -1.57 -0.68
C PHE A 60 -5.26 -2.79 0.11
N SER A 61 -6.27 -3.46 -0.39
CA SER A 61 -6.73 -4.73 0.15
C SER A 61 -6.34 -5.87 -0.77
N PHE A 62 -5.77 -6.92 -0.22
CA PHE A 62 -5.52 -8.17 -0.92
C PHE A 62 -6.39 -9.30 -0.37
N TYR A 63 -7.58 -8.97 0.16
CA TYR A 63 -8.58 -9.96 0.53
C TYR A 63 -8.86 -10.90 -0.64
N PRO A 64 -9.12 -12.21 -0.45
CA PRO A 64 -9.23 -13.21 -1.53
C PRO A 64 -10.19 -12.86 -2.67
N GLY A 65 -11.23 -12.08 -2.39
CA GLY A 65 -12.20 -11.63 -3.41
C GLY A 65 -11.78 -10.40 -4.21
N LYS A 66 -10.56 -9.87 -4.01
CA LYS A 66 -10.03 -8.74 -4.80
C LYS A 66 -9.43 -9.23 -6.11
N ASN A 67 -9.29 -8.32 -7.09
CA ASN A 67 -8.64 -8.62 -8.38
C ASN A 67 -7.17 -9.06 -8.23
N LEU A 68 -6.50 -8.64 -7.16
CA LEU A 68 -5.23 -9.17 -6.68
C LEU A 68 -5.49 -9.62 -5.25
N GLY A 69 -5.69 -10.93 -5.03
CA GLY A 69 -6.08 -11.52 -3.75
C GLY A 69 -5.06 -12.52 -3.24
N ALA A 70 -4.79 -12.46 -1.93
CA ALA A 70 -4.08 -13.49 -1.19
C ALA A 70 -5.03 -14.66 -0.84
N LEU A 71 -4.55 -15.67 -0.14
CA LEU A 71 -5.40 -16.79 0.34
C LEU A 71 -6.14 -16.47 1.64
N GLY A 72 -5.90 -15.33 2.24
CA GLY A 72 -6.52 -14.85 3.47
C GLY A 72 -6.46 -13.34 3.57
N ASP A 73 -6.64 -12.80 4.79
CA ASP A 73 -6.57 -11.36 5.01
C ASP A 73 -5.17 -10.82 4.72
N ALA A 74 -5.11 -9.84 3.84
CA ALA A 74 -3.87 -9.17 3.46
C ALA A 74 -4.15 -7.75 2.95
N GLY A 75 -3.15 -6.89 3.03
CA GLY A 75 -3.23 -5.52 2.55
C GLY A 75 -1.86 -4.86 2.52
N ALA A 76 -1.82 -3.67 1.95
CA ALA A 76 -0.62 -2.84 1.92
C ALA A 76 -0.96 -1.37 2.08
N VAL A 77 0.03 -0.61 2.53
CA VAL A 77 0.01 0.85 2.51
C VAL A 77 1.10 1.34 1.58
N THR A 78 0.77 2.27 0.69
CA THR A 78 1.76 2.97 -0.12
C THR A 78 1.87 4.43 0.32
N THR A 79 3.10 4.96 0.34
CA THR A 79 3.38 6.36 0.66
C THR A 79 4.73 6.78 0.08
N SER A 80 4.88 8.06 -0.27
CA SER A 80 6.16 8.67 -0.66
C SER A 80 6.95 9.19 0.54
N SER A 81 6.36 9.19 1.76
CA SER A 81 6.99 9.66 2.99
C SER A 81 7.69 8.51 3.73
N THR A 82 9.01 8.56 3.82
CA THR A 82 9.80 7.59 4.61
C THR A 82 9.37 7.58 6.09
N ALA A 83 9.01 8.73 6.65
CA ALA A 83 8.53 8.83 8.03
C ALA A 83 7.21 8.10 8.21
N THR A 84 6.25 8.29 7.29
CA THR A 84 4.97 7.59 7.28
C THR A 84 5.16 6.09 7.11
N ALA A 85 6.02 5.66 6.17
CA ALA A 85 6.33 4.25 5.95
C ALA A 85 6.86 3.57 7.22
N ARG A 86 7.85 4.19 7.89
CA ARG A 86 8.38 3.68 9.17
C ARG A 86 7.33 3.61 10.27
N THR A 87 6.47 4.62 10.36
CA THR A 87 5.39 4.63 11.37
C THR A 87 4.41 3.49 11.11
N VAL A 88 4.00 3.26 9.87
CA VAL A 88 3.11 2.16 9.49
C VAL A 88 3.75 0.80 9.79
N GLU A 89 5.03 0.62 9.46
CA GLU A 89 5.80 -0.58 9.78
C GLU A 89 5.80 -0.87 11.29
N MET A 90 6.10 0.15 12.10
CA MET A 90 6.08 0.03 13.55
C MET A 90 4.68 -0.31 14.08
N LEU A 91 3.64 0.36 13.59
CA LEU A 91 2.25 0.10 14.00
C LEU A 91 1.82 -1.33 13.67
N GLY A 92 2.24 -1.88 12.54
CA GLY A 92 2.00 -3.26 12.13
C GLY A 92 2.83 -4.30 12.90
N ASN A 93 3.84 -3.88 13.66
CA ASN A 93 4.76 -4.72 14.41
C ASN A 93 4.80 -4.35 15.90
N TYR A 94 3.65 -4.32 16.56
CA TYR A 94 3.50 -4.02 17.98
C TYR A 94 4.08 -2.66 18.42
N GLY A 95 4.22 -1.69 17.51
CA GLY A 95 4.83 -0.39 17.78
C GLY A 95 6.36 -0.43 17.87
N SER A 96 7.00 -1.47 17.33
CA SER A 96 8.43 -1.73 17.46
C SER A 96 9.15 -1.62 16.12
N PHE A 97 10.25 -0.89 16.10
CA PHE A 97 11.22 -0.89 15.01
C PHE A 97 12.43 -1.77 15.34
N GLU A 98 12.87 -1.75 16.59
CA GLU A 98 13.93 -2.62 17.12
C GLU A 98 13.32 -3.71 17.99
N LYS A 99 13.88 -4.93 17.91
CA LYS A 99 13.38 -6.08 18.66
C LYS A 99 13.29 -5.76 20.15
N TYR A 100 12.09 -5.95 20.73
CA TYR A 100 11.76 -5.69 22.14
C TYR A 100 11.68 -4.21 22.55
N VAL A 101 11.83 -3.25 21.62
CA VAL A 101 11.67 -1.81 21.91
C VAL A 101 10.36 -1.33 21.30
N HIS A 102 9.35 -1.09 22.14
CA HIS A 102 8.01 -0.65 21.72
C HIS A 102 7.85 0.82 22.06
N VAL A 103 7.82 1.67 21.04
CA VAL A 103 7.72 3.14 21.18
C VAL A 103 6.35 3.68 20.82
N LEU A 104 5.52 2.88 20.13
CA LEU A 104 4.15 3.18 19.76
C LEU A 104 3.21 2.07 20.23
N GLN A 105 1.93 2.39 20.36
CA GLN A 105 0.89 1.38 20.49
C GLN A 105 0.57 0.82 19.10
N GLY A 106 0.91 -0.42 18.84
CA GLY A 106 0.70 -1.10 17.57
C GLY A 106 0.12 -2.50 17.75
N ASN A 107 -0.31 -3.07 16.65
CA ASN A 107 -0.87 -4.43 16.57
C ASN A 107 0.09 -5.37 15.81
N ASN A 108 -0.20 -6.65 15.82
CA ASN A 108 0.36 -7.57 14.85
C ASN A 108 -0.47 -7.50 13.56
N SER A 109 0.04 -6.81 12.56
CA SER A 109 -0.59 -6.68 11.24
C SER A 109 0.49 -6.84 10.17
N ARG A 110 0.94 -8.07 9.99
CA ARG A 110 2.02 -8.44 9.07
C ARG A 110 1.47 -9.37 8.00
N LEU A 111 1.99 -9.23 6.79
CA LEU A 111 1.79 -10.20 5.72
C LEU A 111 2.79 -11.34 5.91
N ASP A 112 2.32 -12.57 6.00
CA ASP A 112 3.20 -13.74 6.03
C ASP A 112 3.76 -14.07 4.64
N GLU A 113 4.88 -14.80 4.61
CA GLU A 113 5.63 -15.09 3.39
C GLU A 113 4.82 -15.95 2.40
N LEU A 114 3.94 -16.83 2.88
CA LEU A 114 3.08 -17.64 2.03
C LEU A 114 2.05 -16.77 1.30
N GLN A 115 1.35 -15.89 2.03
CA GLN A 115 0.39 -14.95 1.43
C GLN A 115 1.08 -14.02 0.44
N ALA A 116 2.26 -13.56 0.82
CA ALA A 116 3.06 -12.71 -0.04
C ALA A 116 3.50 -13.44 -1.32
N ALA A 117 3.88 -14.72 -1.22
CA ALA A 117 4.22 -15.53 -2.39
C ALA A 117 3.04 -15.65 -3.36
N PHE A 118 1.81 -15.89 -2.85
CA PHE A 118 0.62 -15.93 -3.71
C PHE A 118 0.34 -14.64 -4.44
N LEU A 119 0.58 -13.48 -3.85
CA LEU A 119 0.40 -12.18 -4.49
C LEU A 119 1.39 -11.91 -5.63
N LEU A 120 2.48 -12.67 -5.70
CA LEU A 120 3.52 -12.51 -6.70
C LEU A 120 3.47 -13.54 -7.83
N PHE A 121 2.47 -14.45 -7.78
CA PHE A 121 2.23 -15.38 -8.88
C PHE A 121 1.36 -14.71 -9.97
N PRO A 122 1.94 -14.17 -11.05
CA PRO A 122 1.19 -13.99 -12.29
C PRO A 122 0.90 -15.40 -12.83
N GLU A 123 -0.32 -15.64 -13.30
CA GLU A 123 -0.79 -16.93 -13.79
C GLU A 123 0.09 -17.57 -14.89
N ASP A 124 1.02 -16.79 -15.50
CA ASP A 124 1.84 -17.17 -16.65
C ASP A 124 3.36 -17.35 -16.37
N LEU A 125 3.84 -17.26 -15.12
CA LEU A 125 5.28 -17.38 -14.87
C LEU A 125 5.67 -18.79 -14.41
N PRO A 126 6.67 -19.44 -15.07
CA PRO A 126 7.26 -20.67 -14.56
C PRO A 126 7.95 -20.39 -13.22
N VAL A 127 7.42 -20.97 -12.16
CA VAL A 127 7.92 -20.80 -10.79
C VAL A 127 9.23 -21.56 -10.64
N SER A 128 10.36 -20.86 -10.70
CA SER A 128 11.64 -21.45 -10.34
C SER A 128 11.91 -21.31 -8.82
N PRO A 129 12.63 -22.25 -8.19
CA PRO A 129 13.07 -22.10 -6.79
C PRO A 129 13.86 -20.81 -6.54
N GLU A 130 14.64 -20.34 -7.52
CA GLU A 130 15.37 -19.07 -7.47
C GLU A 130 14.44 -17.85 -7.47
N TYR A 131 13.38 -17.89 -8.26
CA TYR A 131 12.34 -16.86 -8.29
C TYR A 131 11.67 -16.75 -6.91
N LEU A 132 11.25 -17.89 -6.31
CA LEU A 132 10.67 -17.91 -4.97
C LEU A 132 11.62 -17.35 -3.90
N GLN A 133 12.91 -17.68 -3.95
CA GLN A 133 13.90 -17.14 -3.03
C GLN A 133 14.08 -15.62 -3.18
N ASN A 134 14.08 -15.12 -4.40
CA ASN A 134 14.17 -13.69 -4.68
C ASN A 134 12.89 -12.96 -4.25
N VAL A 135 11.76 -13.59 -4.46
CA VAL A 135 10.45 -13.13 -4.01
C VAL A 135 10.41 -13.02 -2.49
N VAL A 136 10.75 -14.07 -1.76
CA VAL A 136 10.78 -14.06 -0.28
C VAL A 136 11.77 -13.03 0.24
N ARG A 137 12.96 -12.92 -0.38
CA ARG A 137 13.98 -11.93 0.00
C ARG A 137 13.53 -10.48 -0.26
N ASN A 138 12.83 -10.24 -1.35
CA ASN A 138 12.32 -8.91 -1.69
C ASN A 138 11.05 -8.55 -0.90
N LEU A 139 10.24 -9.52 -0.48
CA LEU A 139 9.02 -9.29 0.28
C LEU A 139 9.26 -8.94 1.74
N GLN A 140 10.33 -9.41 2.35
CA GLN A 140 10.76 -8.88 3.66
C GLN A 140 11.07 -7.38 3.61
N ILE A 141 11.30 -6.85 2.40
CA ILE A 141 11.55 -5.42 2.14
C ILE A 141 10.28 -4.72 1.62
N THR A 142 9.36 -5.42 0.95
CA THR A 142 8.33 -4.80 0.09
C THR A 142 6.95 -4.71 0.73
N ALA A 143 6.68 -5.38 1.85
CA ALA A 143 5.41 -5.16 2.57
C ALA A 143 5.22 -3.67 2.98
N PHE A 144 6.30 -2.86 2.93
CA PHE A 144 6.28 -1.45 3.35
C PHE A 144 7.11 -0.49 2.48
N HIS A 145 7.85 -0.95 1.47
CA HIS A 145 8.67 -0.08 0.62
C HIS A 145 8.31 -0.24 -0.85
N PHE A 146 7.30 0.46 -1.34
CA PHE A 146 7.22 0.81 -2.74
C PHE A 146 8.13 2.01 -2.97
N HIS A 147 9.43 1.75 -3.09
CA HIS A 147 10.37 2.76 -3.52
C HIS A 147 10.25 2.96 -5.04
N GLN A 148 10.46 4.18 -5.50
CA GLN A 148 10.38 4.62 -6.91
C GLN A 148 11.24 3.81 -7.91
N GLU A 149 12.04 2.85 -7.46
CA GLU A 149 12.94 2.04 -8.28
C GLU A 149 12.34 0.75 -8.85
N SER A 150 11.14 0.33 -8.43
CA SER A 150 10.48 -0.85 -8.99
C SER A 150 9.81 -0.62 -10.35
N ARG A 151 10.25 0.40 -11.12
CA ARG A 151 9.83 0.61 -12.52
C ARG A 151 10.26 -0.50 -13.48
N SER A 152 11.15 -1.42 -13.07
CA SER A 152 11.67 -2.47 -13.93
C SER A 152 11.04 -3.84 -13.77
N LEU A 153 10.11 -4.03 -12.82
CA LEU A 153 9.47 -5.34 -12.57
C LEU A 153 8.01 -5.41 -13.03
N LEU A 154 7.44 -4.32 -13.56
CA LEU A 154 6.06 -4.27 -14.07
C LEU A 154 5.98 -3.61 -15.46
N SER A 155 7.06 -3.65 -16.25
CA SER A 155 7.06 -3.28 -17.68
C SER A 155 7.10 -4.52 -18.55
#